data_f4aaa0691d7eff24495e95413a339eb2
#
_entry.id   f4aaa0691d7eff24495e95413a339eb2
#
_cell.length_a   1.000
_cell.length_b   1.000
_cell.length_c   1.000
_cell.angle_alpha   90.00
_cell.angle_beta   90.00
_cell.angle_gamma   90.00
#
_symmetry.space_group_name_H-M   'P 1'
#
loop_
_entity.id
_entity.type
_entity.pdbx_description
1 polymer ?
#
loop_
_entity_poly.entity_id
_entity_poly.type
_entity_poly.pdbx_seq_one_letter_code
_entity_poly.pdbx_strand_id
1 'polypeptide(L)'
;HGVSEYGMRYAPFAEFMTEHGFAVVANDHLGHGLSAEKDADTLYFGPRDGWMHVVDDMYALRCRTKEKYPDVPYFLMGHSMGSFLTRTYLIRYPGTVDAAIIMGTGHQSPAVVAGGRAIAGAAGKRHGFDAHSPRVENLAFGAYNKAFAPNRTEVDWLSVSENNVDAYIADPLCGQKASIGLFYEMLGGIRFVSAQKNINSMNLNTPILFIAGDKDPVGEMGK
;
A
#
# COMPACT_ATOMS: atom_id res chain seq x y z
N HIS A 1 1.71 -2.95 -4.55
CA HIS A 1 0.95 -3.89 -3.74
C HIS A 1 0.52 -3.26 -2.40
N GLY A 2 -0.45 -3.89 -1.69
CA GLY A 2 -0.94 -3.47 -0.39
C GLY A 2 -0.08 -3.96 0.78
N VAL A 3 -0.53 -3.67 2.02
CA VAL A 3 0.10 -4.18 3.22
C VAL A 3 -0.15 -5.70 3.35
N SER A 4 0.82 -6.42 3.93
CA SER A 4 0.74 -7.87 4.14
C SER A 4 0.46 -8.69 2.87
N GLU A 5 0.95 -8.21 1.74
CA GLU A 5 1.00 -8.90 0.45
C GLU A 5 2.30 -8.53 -0.27
N TYR A 6 2.52 -8.99 -1.50
CA TYR A 6 3.77 -8.81 -2.23
C TYR A 6 3.55 -8.77 -3.76
N GLY A 7 4.59 -8.41 -4.52
CA GLY A 7 4.49 -8.16 -5.95
C GLY A 7 4.02 -9.36 -6.78
N MET A 8 4.48 -10.57 -6.48
CA MET A 8 4.11 -11.76 -7.25
C MET A 8 2.64 -12.19 -7.12
N ARG A 9 1.88 -11.67 -6.15
CA ARG A 9 0.42 -11.85 -6.14
C ARG A 9 -0.27 -11.28 -7.37
N TYR A 10 0.38 -10.33 -8.03
CA TYR A 10 -0.13 -9.71 -9.25
C TYR A 10 0.31 -10.45 -10.54
N ALA A 11 0.97 -11.64 -10.43
CA ALA A 11 1.41 -12.40 -11.60
C ALA A 11 0.29 -12.71 -12.60
N PRO A 12 -0.91 -13.18 -12.19
CA PRO A 12 -2.00 -13.41 -13.14
C PRO A 12 -2.47 -12.14 -13.85
N PHE A 13 -2.47 -10.99 -13.14
CA PHE A 13 -2.76 -9.69 -13.75
C PHE A 13 -1.65 -9.26 -14.72
N ALA A 14 -0.39 -9.50 -14.35
CA ALA A 14 0.76 -9.18 -15.21
C ALA A 14 0.75 -10.04 -16.50
N GLU A 15 0.42 -11.32 -16.39
CA GLU A 15 0.24 -12.22 -17.53
C GLU A 15 -0.85 -11.70 -18.48
N PHE A 16 -2.03 -11.38 -17.95
CA PHE A 16 -3.11 -10.78 -18.72
C PHE A 16 -2.66 -9.50 -19.43
N MET A 17 -1.96 -8.60 -18.73
CA MET A 17 -1.49 -7.35 -19.32
C MET A 17 -0.43 -7.57 -20.39
N THR A 18 0.46 -8.56 -20.23
CA THR A 18 1.49 -8.88 -21.23
C THR A 18 0.87 -9.46 -22.50
N GLU A 19 -0.18 -10.25 -22.39
CA GLU A 19 -0.97 -10.72 -23.55
C GLU A 19 -1.62 -9.58 -24.34
N HIS A 20 -1.83 -8.42 -23.67
CA HIS A 20 -2.38 -7.20 -24.27
C HIS A 20 -1.32 -6.16 -24.65
N GLY A 21 -0.05 -6.58 -24.71
CA GLY A 21 1.05 -5.74 -25.23
C GLY A 21 1.69 -4.80 -24.21
N PHE A 22 1.47 -5.01 -22.92
CA PHE A 22 2.13 -4.26 -21.86
C PHE A 22 3.34 -5.02 -21.31
N ALA A 23 4.41 -4.30 -20.94
CA ALA A 23 5.42 -4.84 -20.05
C ALA A 23 5.00 -4.50 -18.61
N VAL A 24 5.08 -5.46 -17.70
CA VAL A 24 4.72 -5.26 -16.29
C VAL A 24 5.94 -5.49 -15.41
N VAL A 25 6.16 -4.58 -14.47
CA VAL A 25 7.19 -4.69 -13.44
C VAL A 25 6.58 -4.45 -12.08
N ALA A 26 7.03 -5.16 -11.08
CA ALA A 26 6.65 -4.97 -9.69
C ALA A 26 7.87 -5.17 -8.80
N ASN A 27 7.88 -4.51 -7.65
CA ASN A 27 8.83 -4.77 -6.57
C ASN A 27 8.08 -5.24 -5.34
N ASP A 28 8.74 -5.99 -4.49
CA ASP A 28 8.31 -6.15 -3.11
C ASP A 28 8.76 -4.92 -2.33
N HIS A 29 7.82 -4.23 -1.69
CA HIS A 29 8.14 -3.10 -0.83
C HIS A 29 9.02 -3.55 0.34
N LEU A 30 9.81 -2.63 0.87
CA LEU A 30 10.67 -2.89 2.02
C LEU A 30 9.91 -3.63 3.13
N GLY A 31 10.48 -4.72 3.64
CA GLY A 31 9.85 -5.58 4.64
C GLY A 31 8.70 -6.48 4.15
N HIS A 32 8.41 -6.52 2.85
CA HIS A 32 7.39 -7.38 2.26
C HIS A 32 8.00 -8.42 1.33
N GLY A 33 7.31 -9.56 1.16
CA GLY A 33 7.73 -10.60 0.23
C GLY A 33 9.20 -11.00 0.43
N LEU A 34 9.97 -11.02 -0.66
CA LEU A 34 11.39 -11.36 -0.66
C LEU A 34 12.31 -10.21 -0.24
N SER A 35 11.76 -9.01 -0.02
CA SER A 35 12.52 -7.86 0.54
C SER A 35 12.65 -7.92 2.06
N ALA A 36 12.02 -8.87 2.75
CA ALA A 36 12.23 -9.18 4.15
C ALA A 36 13.30 -10.27 4.26
N GLU A 37 14.55 -9.89 4.57
CA GLU A 37 15.66 -10.84 4.67
C GLU A 37 15.63 -11.66 5.96
N LYS A 38 15.00 -11.14 7.01
CA LYS A 38 14.90 -11.75 8.34
C LYS A 38 13.49 -11.55 8.90
N ASP A 39 13.08 -12.41 9.81
CA ASP A 39 11.78 -12.29 10.50
C ASP A 39 11.58 -10.91 11.15
N ALA A 40 12.65 -10.32 11.71
CA ALA A 40 12.60 -8.99 12.31
C ALA A 40 12.37 -7.85 11.31
N ASP A 41 12.62 -8.08 10.02
CA ASP A 41 12.41 -7.11 8.95
C ASP A 41 11.00 -7.21 8.36
N THR A 42 10.24 -8.26 8.71
CA THR A 42 8.92 -8.52 8.16
C THR A 42 7.94 -7.40 8.51
N LEU A 43 7.36 -6.82 7.47
CA LEU A 43 6.41 -5.71 7.55
C LEU A 43 6.93 -4.55 8.42
N TYR A 44 8.23 -4.24 8.26
CA TYR A 44 8.90 -3.11 8.88
C TYR A 44 9.67 -2.30 7.82
N PHE A 45 9.41 -1.02 7.75
CA PHE A 45 10.03 -0.11 6.77
C PHE A 45 11.38 0.45 7.23
N GLY A 46 11.94 -0.08 8.32
CA GLY A 46 13.19 0.41 8.87
C GLY A 46 13.02 1.53 9.92
N PRO A 47 14.13 1.98 10.53
CA PRO A 47 14.11 2.80 11.73
C PRO A 47 13.74 4.28 11.51
N ARG A 48 13.84 4.80 10.29
CA ARG A 48 13.57 6.21 9.96
C ARG A 48 13.14 6.35 8.50
N ASP A 49 12.20 7.27 8.26
CA ASP A 49 11.79 7.71 6.92
C ASP A 49 11.43 6.57 5.96
N GLY A 50 11.03 5.41 6.51
CA GLY A 50 10.81 4.19 5.76
C GLY A 50 9.77 4.33 4.68
N TRP A 51 8.70 5.12 4.92
CA TRP A 51 7.72 5.44 3.91
C TRP A 51 8.33 6.10 2.67
N MET A 52 9.22 7.06 2.87
CA MET A 52 9.86 7.77 1.76
C MET A 52 10.89 6.90 1.05
N HIS A 53 11.60 6.02 1.76
CA HIS A 53 12.51 5.05 1.14
C HIS A 53 11.76 4.10 0.20
N VAL A 54 10.59 3.59 0.60
CA VAL A 54 9.75 2.75 -0.28
C VAL A 54 9.34 3.52 -1.55
N VAL A 55 9.01 4.80 -1.43
CA VAL A 55 8.68 5.65 -2.59
C VAL A 55 9.91 5.90 -3.48
N ASP A 56 11.09 6.07 -2.88
CA ASP A 56 12.36 6.22 -3.61
C ASP A 56 12.74 4.93 -4.35
N ASP A 57 12.47 3.75 -3.78
CA ASP A 57 12.64 2.45 -4.44
C ASP A 57 11.69 2.30 -5.65
N MET A 58 10.45 2.74 -5.53
CA MET A 58 9.52 2.78 -6.66
C MET A 58 10.04 3.67 -7.79
N TYR A 59 10.62 4.82 -7.46
CA TYR A 59 11.25 5.70 -8.44
C TYR A 59 12.48 5.06 -9.09
N ALA A 60 13.32 4.40 -8.31
CA ALA A 60 14.48 3.67 -8.80
C ALA A 60 14.07 2.55 -9.78
N LEU A 61 13.01 1.79 -9.46
CA LEU A 61 12.45 0.78 -10.36
C LEU A 61 11.98 1.41 -11.67
N ARG A 62 11.25 2.54 -11.58
CA ARG A 62 10.81 3.28 -12.76
C ARG A 62 12.00 3.71 -13.62
N CYS A 63 13.06 4.25 -13.04
CA CYS A 63 14.26 4.66 -13.79
C CYS A 63 14.89 3.49 -14.54
N ARG A 64 15.13 2.37 -13.86
CA ARG A 64 15.65 1.14 -14.47
C ARG A 64 14.75 0.61 -15.59
N THR A 65 13.44 0.69 -15.41
CA THR A 65 12.48 0.23 -16.43
C THR A 65 12.55 1.15 -17.65
N LYS A 66 12.65 2.46 -17.47
CA LYS A 66 12.76 3.43 -18.57
C LYS A 66 14.11 3.35 -19.31
N GLU A 67 15.19 2.94 -18.66
CA GLU A 67 16.46 2.61 -19.34
C GLU A 67 16.27 1.47 -20.34
N LYS A 68 15.49 0.44 -19.96
CA LYS A 68 15.20 -0.72 -20.81
C LYS A 68 14.16 -0.41 -21.91
N TYR A 69 13.19 0.47 -21.60
CA TYR A 69 12.07 0.81 -22.47
C TYR A 69 11.91 2.34 -22.55
N PRO A 70 12.84 3.08 -23.22
CA PRO A 70 12.90 4.54 -23.19
C PRO A 70 11.67 5.23 -23.77
N ASP A 71 11.12 4.69 -24.86
CA ASP A 71 10.04 5.33 -25.64
C ASP A 71 8.64 4.81 -25.30
N VAL A 72 8.53 3.88 -24.33
CA VAL A 72 7.23 3.31 -23.93
C VAL A 72 6.60 4.13 -22.80
N PRO A 73 5.31 4.48 -22.87
CA PRO A 73 4.61 5.14 -21.77
C PRO A 73 4.71 4.32 -20.48
N TYR A 74 4.86 5.01 -19.34
CA TYR A 74 4.97 4.37 -18.03
C TYR A 74 3.74 4.68 -17.17
N PHE A 75 2.97 3.65 -16.85
CA PHE A 75 1.81 3.76 -15.97
C PHE A 75 2.15 3.21 -14.58
N LEU A 76 1.72 3.92 -13.53
CA LEU A 76 1.94 3.50 -12.15
C LEU A 76 0.62 3.07 -11.53
N MET A 77 0.56 1.84 -11.02
CA MET A 77 -0.62 1.32 -10.31
C MET A 77 -0.27 1.04 -8.85
N GLY A 78 -1.14 1.46 -7.94
CA GLY A 78 -1.02 1.13 -6.52
C GLY A 78 -2.34 0.72 -5.91
N HIS A 79 -2.33 -0.37 -5.13
CA HIS A 79 -3.48 -0.93 -4.45
C HIS A 79 -3.35 -0.76 -2.93
N SER A 80 -4.42 -0.38 -2.23
CA SER A 80 -4.48 -0.26 -0.78
C SER A 80 -3.33 0.61 -0.24
N MET A 81 -2.44 0.11 0.60
CA MET A 81 -1.23 0.82 1.02
C MET A 81 -0.44 1.36 -0.18
N GLY A 82 -0.29 0.56 -1.25
CA GLY A 82 0.33 0.98 -2.51
C GLY A 82 -0.35 2.17 -3.18
N SER A 83 -1.65 2.37 -2.96
CA SER A 83 -2.36 3.56 -3.44
C SER A 83 -1.89 4.85 -2.76
N PHE A 84 -1.61 4.81 -1.47
CA PHE A 84 -1.03 5.93 -0.74
C PHE A 84 0.44 6.16 -1.11
N LEU A 85 1.19 5.09 -1.35
CA LEU A 85 2.56 5.16 -1.88
C LEU A 85 2.57 5.80 -3.27
N THR A 86 1.66 5.41 -4.16
CA THR A 86 1.49 6.00 -5.49
C THR A 86 1.15 7.49 -5.41
N ARG A 87 0.24 7.89 -4.52
CA ARG A 87 -0.08 9.30 -4.29
C ARG A 87 1.13 10.08 -3.77
N THR A 88 1.90 9.49 -2.85
CA THR A 88 3.16 10.08 -2.37
C THR A 88 4.17 10.21 -3.52
N TYR A 89 4.29 9.20 -4.38
CA TYR A 89 5.15 9.19 -5.55
C TYR A 89 4.80 10.33 -6.51
N LEU A 90 3.54 10.52 -6.84
CA LEU A 90 3.08 11.59 -7.74
C LEU A 90 3.39 13.00 -7.22
N ILE A 91 3.40 13.17 -5.90
CA ILE A 91 3.78 14.42 -5.22
C ILE A 91 5.30 14.62 -5.25
N ARG A 92 6.08 13.56 -4.98
CA ARG A 92 7.53 13.62 -4.82
C ARG A 92 8.27 13.64 -6.15
N TYR A 93 7.73 12.95 -7.15
CA TYR A 93 8.31 12.79 -8.49
C TYR A 93 7.32 13.20 -9.58
N PRO A 94 6.87 14.47 -9.60
CA PRO A 94 5.86 14.93 -10.54
C PRO A 94 6.34 14.80 -11.99
N GLY A 95 5.43 14.39 -12.90
CA GLY A 95 5.71 14.30 -14.33
C GLY A 95 6.62 13.14 -14.76
N THR A 96 6.90 12.18 -13.86
CA THR A 96 7.76 11.03 -14.19
C THR A 96 6.99 9.81 -14.68
N VAL A 97 5.66 9.84 -14.63
CA VAL A 97 4.75 8.81 -15.15
C VAL A 97 3.72 9.44 -16.07
N ASP A 98 3.26 8.68 -17.05
CA ASP A 98 2.30 9.15 -18.06
C ASP A 98 0.85 9.04 -17.57
N ALA A 99 0.54 8.12 -16.67
CA ALA A 99 -0.73 8.07 -15.94
C ALA A 99 -0.57 7.24 -14.64
N ALA A 100 -1.56 7.34 -13.75
CA ALA A 100 -1.60 6.54 -12.53
C ALA A 100 -2.98 5.91 -12.30
N ILE A 101 -2.98 4.70 -11.72
CA ILE A 101 -4.16 3.97 -11.26
C ILE A 101 -4.07 3.84 -9.75
N ILE A 102 -5.05 4.39 -9.05
CA ILE A 102 -5.13 4.43 -7.60
C ILE A 102 -6.31 3.54 -7.20
N MET A 103 -6.03 2.35 -6.67
CA MET A 103 -7.02 1.33 -6.40
C MET A 103 -7.17 1.06 -4.91
N GLY A 104 -8.42 0.97 -4.43
CA GLY A 104 -8.71 0.68 -3.03
C GLY A 104 -8.09 1.70 -2.06
N THR A 105 -8.10 2.97 -2.45
CA THR A 105 -7.59 4.08 -1.62
C THR A 105 -8.66 4.59 -0.66
N GLY A 106 -8.24 5.35 0.33
CA GLY A 106 -9.14 5.95 1.29
C GLY A 106 -8.75 7.37 1.68
N HIS A 107 -9.56 7.94 2.56
CA HIS A 107 -9.29 9.19 3.24
C HIS A 107 -9.54 9.01 4.75
N GLN A 108 -8.68 9.61 5.55
CA GLN A 108 -8.86 9.63 7.00
C GLN A 108 -8.77 11.07 7.50
N SER A 109 -9.65 11.42 8.43
CA SER A 109 -9.62 12.77 8.99
C SER A 109 -8.26 13.05 9.66
N PRO A 110 -7.77 14.31 9.61
CA PRO A 110 -6.48 14.67 10.24
C PRO A 110 -6.40 14.31 11.72
N ALA A 111 -7.52 14.37 12.44
CA ALA A 111 -7.58 14.03 13.86
C ALA A 111 -7.37 12.53 14.09
N VAL A 112 -8.03 11.67 13.28
CA VAL A 112 -7.87 10.20 13.34
C VAL A 112 -6.43 9.81 13.01
N VAL A 113 -5.85 10.39 11.96
CA VAL A 113 -4.45 10.12 11.58
C VAL A 113 -3.49 10.55 12.67
N ALA A 114 -3.67 11.74 13.26
CA ALA A 114 -2.82 12.25 14.33
C ALA A 114 -2.93 11.38 15.59
N GLY A 115 -4.14 11.01 15.99
CA GLY A 115 -4.39 10.13 17.13
C GLY A 115 -3.80 8.74 16.96
N GLY A 116 -4.05 8.09 15.82
CA GLY A 116 -3.49 6.79 15.49
C GLY A 116 -1.95 6.80 15.47
N ARG A 117 -1.36 7.84 14.88
CA ARG A 117 0.09 8.01 14.84
C ARG A 117 0.69 8.26 16.24
N ALA A 118 0.01 8.99 17.10
CA ALA A 118 0.44 9.19 18.48
C ALA A 118 0.41 7.86 19.27
N ILE A 119 -0.64 7.04 19.10
CA ILE A 119 -0.76 5.73 19.74
C ILE A 119 0.35 4.79 19.23
N ALA A 120 0.55 4.68 17.91
CA ALA A 120 1.61 3.87 17.32
C ALA A 120 3.00 4.36 17.77
N GLY A 121 3.22 5.67 17.81
CA GLY A 121 4.47 6.26 18.27
C GLY A 121 4.78 5.99 19.75
N ALA A 122 3.78 6.05 20.63
CA ALA A 122 3.92 5.71 22.05
C ALA A 122 4.21 4.20 22.22
N ALA A 123 3.51 3.35 21.47
CA ALA A 123 3.75 1.90 21.47
C ALA A 123 5.16 1.57 20.96
N GLY A 124 5.60 2.18 19.87
CA GLY A 124 6.93 1.98 19.30
C GLY A 124 8.06 2.43 20.24
N LYS A 125 7.88 3.54 20.93
CA LYS A 125 8.85 4.00 21.96
C LYS A 125 8.94 3.04 23.15
N ARG A 126 7.85 2.35 23.48
CA ARG A 126 7.79 1.43 24.62
C ARG A 126 8.26 0.02 24.28
N HIS A 127 7.94 -0.48 23.09
CA HIS A 127 8.10 -1.89 22.74
C HIS A 127 9.10 -2.13 21.59
N GLY A 128 9.57 -1.06 20.90
CA GLY A 128 10.28 -1.12 19.64
C GLY A 128 9.35 -0.89 18.45
N PHE A 129 9.83 -0.21 17.42
CA PHE A 129 9.06 0.03 16.19
C PHE A 129 8.99 -1.21 15.29
N ASP A 130 9.94 -2.13 15.44
CA ASP A 130 9.97 -3.45 14.82
C ASP A 130 9.01 -4.46 15.47
N ALA A 131 8.56 -4.18 16.70
CA ALA A 131 7.63 -5.05 17.42
C ALA A 131 6.22 -5.05 16.79
N HIS A 132 5.47 -6.13 17.02
CA HIS A 132 4.07 -6.27 16.66
C HIS A 132 3.14 -5.89 17.82
N SER A 133 1.99 -5.30 17.52
CA SER A 133 0.99 -4.94 18.51
C SER A 133 -0.43 -5.26 18.03
N PRO A 134 -1.09 -6.29 18.57
CA PRO A 134 -2.48 -6.60 18.22
C PRO A 134 -3.44 -5.42 18.44
N ARG A 135 -3.13 -4.53 19.40
CA ARG A 135 -3.94 -3.32 19.65
C ARG A 135 -3.83 -2.32 18.51
N VAL A 136 -2.61 -2.10 17.98
CA VAL A 136 -2.38 -1.18 16.87
C VAL A 136 -3.00 -1.74 15.60
N GLU A 137 -2.83 -3.04 15.35
CA GLU A 137 -3.41 -3.75 14.21
C GLU A 137 -4.94 -3.71 14.23
N ASN A 138 -5.55 -4.02 15.37
CA ASN A 138 -7.01 -3.97 15.52
C ASN A 138 -7.58 -2.55 15.37
N LEU A 139 -6.83 -1.52 15.76
CA LEU A 139 -7.22 -0.13 15.54
C LEU A 139 -7.23 0.22 14.04
N ALA A 140 -6.31 -0.35 13.27
CA ALA A 140 -6.20 -0.08 11.84
C ALA A 140 -7.21 -0.88 10.99
N PHE A 141 -7.40 -2.17 11.28
CA PHE A 141 -8.13 -3.09 10.40
C PHE A 141 -9.30 -3.79 11.08
N GLY A 142 -9.40 -3.76 12.40
CA GLY A 142 -10.37 -4.58 13.17
C GLY A 142 -11.86 -4.28 12.89
N ALA A 143 -12.18 -3.17 12.23
CA ALA A 143 -13.54 -2.83 11.85
C ALA A 143 -13.92 -3.38 10.46
N TYR A 144 -12.97 -3.65 9.57
CA TYR A 144 -13.24 -3.92 8.16
C TYR A 144 -14.08 -5.18 7.95
N ASN A 145 -13.71 -6.27 8.60
CA ASN A 145 -14.42 -7.54 8.43
C ASN A 145 -15.81 -7.56 9.07
N LYS A 146 -16.10 -6.68 10.03
CA LYS A 146 -17.39 -6.61 10.72
C LYS A 146 -18.55 -6.26 9.78
N ALA A 147 -18.26 -5.50 8.72
CA ALA A 147 -19.26 -5.10 7.74
C ALA A 147 -19.76 -6.27 6.87
N PHE A 148 -19.06 -7.41 6.89
CA PHE A 148 -19.33 -8.59 6.08
C PHE A 148 -19.86 -9.79 6.90
N ALA A 149 -20.32 -9.55 8.12
CA ALA A 149 -20.89 -10.61 8.96
C ALA A 149 -22.18 -11.20 8.33
N PRO A 150 -22.39 -12.54 8.42
CA PRO A 150 -21.55 -13.52 9.11
C PRO A 150 -20.27 -13.81 8.32
N ASN A 151 -19.14 -13.77 9.01
CA ASN A 151 -17.83 -13.97 8.37
C ASN A 151 -17.51 -15.47 8.24
N ARG A 152 -16.95 -15.86 7.08
CA ARG A 152 -16.35 -17.18 6.84
C ARG A 152 -14.91 -17.25 7.36
N THR A 153 -14.18 -16.13 7.20
CA THR A 153 -12.78 -15.99 7.60
C THR A 153 -12.56 -14.63 8.30
N GLU A 154 -11.35 -14.40 8.78
CA GLU A 154 -10.97 -13.10 9.37
C GLU A 154 -10.71 -12.00 8.32
N VAL A 155 -10.69 -12.34 7.02
CA VAL A 155 -10.28 -11.45 5.93
C VAL A 155 -11.26 -11.45 4.74
N ASP A 156 -12.54 -11.77 4.95
CA ASP A 156 -13.56 -11.78 3.91
C ASP A 156 -13.75 -10.41 3.25
N TRP A 157 -13.39 -9.34 3.95
CA TRP A 157 -13.44 -7.98 3.43
C TRP A 157 -12.49 -7.71 2.24
N LEU A 158 -11.51 -8.61 2.00
CA LEU A 158 -10.52 -8.45 0.92
C LEU A 158 -11.11 -8.68 -0.47
N SER A 159 -12.07 -9.60 -0.60
CA SER A 159 -12.63 -9.94 -1.91
C SER A 159 -13.99 -10.62 -1.78
N VAL A 160 -14.87 -10.39 -2.77
CA VAL A 160 -16.11 -11.17 -2.94
C VAL A 160 -15.84 -12.58 -3.46
N SER A 161 -14.66 -12.85 -4.02
CA SER A 161 -14.25 -14.18 -4.46
C SER A 161 -13.63 -14.95 -3.30
N GLU A 162 -14.31 -16.01 -2.87
CA GLU A 162 -13.79 -16.91 -1.83
C GLU A 162 -12.44 -17.51 -2.22
N ASN A 163 -12.25 -17.86 -3.50
CA ASN A 163 -10.97 -18.39 -3.98
C ASN A 163 -9.82 -17.40 -3.80
N ASN A 164 -10.07 -16.10 -3.99
CA ASN A 164 -9.03 -15.07 -3.75
C ASN A 164 -8.73 -14.91 -2.27
N VAL A 165 -9.74 -15.01 -1.40
CA VAL A 165 -9.57 -14.98 0.06
C VAL A 165 -8.78 -16.20 0.53
N ASP A 166 -9.14 -17.39 0.05
CA ASP A 166 -8.47 -18.65 0.40
C ASP A 166 -7.02 -18.68 -0.08
N ALA A 167 -6.77 -18.20 -1.30
CA ALA A 167 -5.41 -18.07 -1.82
C ALA A 167 -4.56 -17.09 -0.98
N TYR A 168 -5.16 -15.98 -0.51
CA TYR A 168 -4.46 -15.05 0.39
C TYR A 168 -4.11 -15.71 1.73
N ILE A 169 -5.04 -16.48 2.31
CA ILE A 169 -4.82 -17.15 3.60
C ILE A 169 -3.79 -18.28 3.48
N ALA A 170 -3.78 -18.97 2.35
CA ALA A 170 -2.85 -20.09 2.11
C ALA A 170 -1.41 -19.65 1.79
N ASP A 171 -1.22 -18.40 1.40
CA ASP A 171 0.09 -17.88 1.03
C ASP A 171 0.88 -17.41 2.27
N PRO A 172 2.04 -18.03 2.58
CA PRO A 172 2.83 -17.68 3.77
C PRO A 172 3.42 -16.27 3.74
N LEU A 173 3.49 -15.62 2.56
CA LEU A 173 3.95 -14.24 2.41
C LEU A 173 2.80 -13.22 2.52
N CYS A 174 1.57 -13.70 2.71
CA CYS A 174 0.39 -12.86 2.90
C CYS A 174 -0.13 -12.95 4.34
N GLY A 175 -0.85 -11.93 4.77
CA GLY A 175 -1.49 -11.91 6.09
C GLY A 175 -0.54 -11.87 7.28
N GLN A 176 0.74 -11.60 7.05
CA GLN A 176 1.73 -11.43 8.10
C GLN A 176 1.39 -10.20 8.97
N LYS A 177 1.79 -10.27 10.24
CA LYS A 177 1.52 -9.20 11.22
C LYS A 177 2.42 -7.99 10.97
N ALA A 178 1.79 -6.84 10.75
CA ALA A 178 2.52 -5.59 10.55
C ALA A 178 3.17 -5.08 11.84
N SER A 179 4.37 -4.53 11.72
CA SER A 179 5.06 -3.89 12.82
C SER A 179 4.37 -2.57 13.23
N ILE A 180 4.61 -2.14 14.46
CA ILE A 180 4.17 -0.83 14.95
C ILE A 180 4.75 0.29 14.06
N GLY A 181 5.99 0.10 13.60
CA GLY A 181 6.68 1.05 12.73
C GLY A 181 6.01 1.20 11.38
N LEU A 182 5.55 0.11 10.76
CA LEU A 182 4.82 0.18 9.50
C LEU A 182 3.54 1.02 9.65
N PHE A 183 2.74 0.80 10.70
CA PHE A 183 1.54 1.60 10.95
C PHE A 183 1.87 3.08 11.19
N TYR A 184 2.92 3.36 11.96
CA TYR A 184 3.38 4.72 12.23
C TYR A 184 3.77 5.45 10.95
N GLU A 185 4.54 4.78 10.07
CA GLU A 185 4.99 5.31 8.78
C GLU A 185 3.83 5.46 7.79
N MET A 186 2.95 4.46 7.69
CA MET A 186 1.77 4.51 6.82
C MET A 186 0.83 5.67 7.20
N LEU A 187 0.57 5.88 8.48
CA LEU A 187 -0.21 7.04 8.94
C LEU A 187 0.49 8.36 8.62
N GLY A 188 1.84 8.38 8.67
CA GLY A 188 2.64 9.51 8.18
C GLY A 188 2.43 9.77 6.69
N GLY A 189 2.44 8.72 5.89
CA GLY A 189 2.16 8.76 4.44
C GLY A 189 0.73 9.24 4.14
N ILE A 190 -0.28 8.72 4.83
CA ILE A 190 -1.67 9.17 4.69
C ILE A 190 -1.79 10.66 5.00
N ARG A 191 -1.16 11.12 6.08
CA ARG A 191 -1.10 12.57 6.41
C ARG A 191 -0.45 13.38 5.31
N PHE A 192 0.65 12.86 4.74
CA PHE A 192 1.40 13.55 3.69
C PHE A 192 0.56 13.74 2.42
N VAL A 193 -0.13 12.70 1.94
CA VAL A 193 -0.94 12.73 0.72
C VAL A 193 -2.28 13.46 0.90
N SER A 194 -2.71 13.70 2.15
CA SER A 194 -3.93 14.45 2.45
C SER A 194 -3.68 15.96 2.63
N ALA A 195 -2.43 16.39 2.69
CA ALA A 195 -2.09 17.80 2.85
C ALA A 195 -2.18 18.54 1.52
N GLN A 196 -3.10 19.51 1.39
CA GLN A 196 -3.33 20.25 0.15
C GLN A 196 -2.05 20.89 -0.41
N LYS A 197 -1.16 21.42 0.46
CA LYS A 197 0.12 21.98 0.04
C LYS A 197 1.01 20.98 -0.71
N ASN A 198 0.94 19.68 -0.35
CA ASN A 198 1.70 18.63 -1.01
C ASN A 198 1.03 18.24 -2.33
N ILE A 199 -0.30 18.11 -2.34
CA ILE A 199 -1.09 17.83 -3.54
C ILE A 199 -0.83 18.88 -4.63
N ASN A 200 -0.68 20.14 -4.25
CA ASN A 200 -0.38 21.23 -5.19
C ASN A 200 0.99 21.09 -5.89
N SER A 201 1.85 20.17 -5.42
CA SER A 201 3.14 19.88 -6.08
C SER A 201 3.03 18.81 -7.16
N MET A 202 1.87 18.17 -7.31
CA MET A 202 1.66 17.16 -8.37
C MET A 202 1.64 17.82 -9.75
N ASN A 203 2.02 17.04 -10.78
CA ASN A 203 1.79 17.43 -12.15
C ASN A 203 0.29 17.30 -12.48
N LEU A 204 -0.38 18.43 -12.70
CA LEU A 204 -1.82 18.49 -12.98
C LEU A 204 -2.22 17.85 -14.33
N ASN A 205 -1.26 17.60 -15.22
CA ASN A 205 -1.50 16.98 -16.52
C ASN A 205 -1.39 15.45 -16.48
N THR A 206 -0.99 14.84 -15.35
CA THR A 206 -0.95 13.39 -15.22
C THR A 206 -2.37 12.85 -15.03
N PRO A 207 -2.92 12.05 -15.98
CA PRO A 207 -4.21 11.42 -15.81
C PRO A 207 -4.20 10.46 -14.64
N ILE A 208 -5.26 10.46 -13.82
CA ILE A 208 -5.41 9.58 -12.68
C ILE A 208 -6.75 8.87 -12.76
N LEU A 209 -6.70 7.53 -12.68
CA LEU A 209 -7.90 6.70 -12.55
C LEU A 209 -8.01 6.22 -11.10
N PHE A 210 -9.15 6.48 -10.46
CA PHE A 210 -9.51 5.92 -9.17
C PHE A 210 -10.43 4.73 -9.36
N ILE A 211 -10.12 3.60 -8.72
CA ILE A 211 -10.93 2.37 -8.74
C ILE A 211 -11.11 1.88 -7.30
N ALA A 212 -12.33 1.56 -6.93
CA ALA A 212 -12.64 0.91 -5.65
C ALA A 212 -13.88 0.03 -5.80
N GLY A 213 -14.01 -0.99 -4.97
CA GLY A 213 -15.26 -1.71 -4.82
C GLY A 213 -16.32 -0.83 -4.14
N ASP A 214 -17.58 -1.01 -4.48
CA ASP A 214 -18.72 -0.32 -3.87
C ASP A 214 -18.92 -0.68 -2.38
N LYS A 215 -18.29 -1.77 -1.93
CA LYS A 215 -18.28 -2.24 -0.54
C LYS A 215 -16.88 -2.24 0.08
N ASP A 216 -15.92 -1.54 -0.52
CA ASP A 216 -14.56 -1.44 0.02
C ASP A 216 -14.55 -0.59 1.32
N PRO A 217 -14.23 -1.20 2.49
CA PRO A 217 -14.24 -0.49 3.77
C PRO A 217 -13.10 0.53 3.89
N VAL A 218 -12.03 0.42 3.10
CA VAL A 218 -10.92 1.39 3.07
C VAL A 218 -11.40 2.73 2.50
N GLY A 219 -12.25 2.68 1.48
CA GLY A 219 -12.88 3.83 0.84
C GLY A 219 -14.27 4.18 1.40
N GLU A 220 -14.56 3.85 2.66
CA GLU A 220 -15.83 4.15 3.34
C GLU A 220 -17.07 3.68 2.56
N MET A 221 -16.99 2.49 1.93
CA MET A 221 -18.06 1.91 1.10
C MET A 221 -18.44 2.80 -0.10
N GLY A 222 -17.45 3.44 -0.74
CA GLY A 222 -17.65 4.26 -1.94
C GLY A 222 -18.30 5.63 -1.68
N LYS A 223 -18.21 6.13 -0.44
CA LYS A 223 -18.74 7.45 -0.04
C LYS A 223 -17.76 8.57 -0.29
#